data_338e1066bfdae2a923b2547478099430
#
_entry.id   338e1066bfdae2a923b2547478099430
#
_cell.length_a   1.000
_cell.length_b   1.000
_cell.length_c   1.000
_cell.angle_alpha   90.00
_cell.angle_beta   90.00
_cell.angle_gamma   90.00
#
_symmetry.space_group_name_H-M   'P 1'
#
loop_
_entity.id
_entity.type
_entity.pdbx_description
1 polymer ?
#
loop_
_entity_poly.entity_id
_entity_poly.type
_entity_poly.pdbx_seq_one_letter_code
_entity_poly.pdbx_strand_id
1 'polypeptide(L)'
;MKDRVKSAIILVAVTAACMPWAITRILYFAVAGGLCAYEYSKNVEKLNARCTLWVMIVYLAAQAALAYFHMGLFLYVVCFVFCLYLALFSGILHTKVSGVGALYTVAGMNYPCVLFGIIMVISVSEIWWQTLLTACLATWICDSAALFGGMRFGRHKLAPAVSSRPFSRAFLPGGSSACPAVPFLCAYAS
;
A
#
# COMPACT_ATOMS: atom_id res chain seq x y z
N MET A 1 2.88 -5.17 26.25
CA MET A 1 1.71 -4.37 25.83
C MET A 1 1.95 -2.88 25.86
N LYS A 2 2.56 -2.31 26.92
CA LYS A 2 2.81 -0.87 27.06
C LYS A 2 3.61 -0.24 25.89
N ASP A 3 4.62 -0.94 25.37
CA ASP A 3 5.47 -0.40 24.29
C ASP A 3 4.75 -0.36 22.93
N ARG A 4 3.88 -1.33 22.64
CA ARG A 4 3.04 -1.31 21.42
C ARG A 4 2.04 -0.16 21.43
N VAL A 5 1.44 0.13 22.60
CA VAL A 5 0.51 1.26 22.76
C VAL A 5 1.25 2.59 22.58
N LYS A 6 2.45 2.73 23.16
CA LYS A 6 3.28 3.93 22.98
C LYS A 6 3.64 4.15 21.52
N SER A 7 4.09 3.11 20.80
CA SER A 7 4.42 3.21 19.38
C SER A 7 3.20 3.61 18.54
N ALA A 8 2.03 3.07 18.83
CA ALA A 8 0.79 3.42 18.14
C ALA A 8 0.41 4.90 18.38
N ILE A 9 0.51 5.38 19.62
CA ILE A 9 0.21 6.78 19.95
C ILE A 9 1.19 7.73 19.23
N ILE A 10 2.47 7.40 19.22
CA ILE A 10 3.49 8.20 18.51
C ILE A 10 3.18 8.24 17.01
N LEU A 11 2.86 7.09 16.41
CA LEU A 11 2.52 7.01 15.00
C LEU A 11 1.30 7.88 14.65
N VAL A 12 0.24 7.79 15.45
CA VAL A 12 -0.98 8.60 15.26
C VAL A 12 -0.67 10.10 15.42
N ALA A 13 0.13 10.48 16.42
CA ALA A 13 0.52 11.87 16.65
C ALA A 13 1.35 12.43 15.48
N VAL A 14 2.33 11.67 14.99
CA VAL A 14 3.14 12.05 13.81
C VAL A 14 2.26 12.17 12.56
N THR A 15 1.37 11.20 12.33
CA THR A 15 0.44 11.25 11.21
C THR A 15 -0.43 12.51 11.28
N ALA A 16 -1.05 12.78 12.43
CA ALA A 16 -1.87 13.96 12.62
C ALA A 16 -1.09 15.28 12.41
N ALA A 17 0.16 15.35 12.87
CA ALA A 17 1.02 16.52 12.68
C ALA A 17 1.40 16.76 11.21
N CYS A 18 1.51 15.70 10.40
CA CYS A 18 1.84 15.81 8.98
C CYS A 18 0.64 16.14 8.08
N MET A 19 -0.60 16.03 8.58
CA MET A 19 -1.81 16.19 7.75
C MET A 19 -2.11 17.64 7.30
N PRO A 20 -1.78 18.75 8.02
CA PRO A 20 -2.22 20.10 7.66
C PRO A 20 -1.73 20.58 6.28
N TRP A 21 -0.49 20.29 5.91
CA TRP A 21 0.12 20.78 4.66
C TRP A 21 0.27 19.68 3.60
N ALA A 22 0.02 20.01 2.34
CA ALA A 22 0.15 19.07 1.22
C ALA A 22 1.57 18.50 1.10
N ILE A 23 2.59 19.35 1.26
CA ILE A 23 4.00 18.95 1.17
C ILE A 23 4.35 17.93 2.25
N THR A 24 3.94 18.18 3.51
CA THR A 24 4.23 17.27 4.63
C THR A 24 3.50 15.94 4.47
N ARG A 25 2.29 15.93 3.89
CA ARG A 25 1.55 14.70 3.55
C ARG A 25 2.30 13.88 2.51
N ILE A 26 2.72 14.52 1.41
CA ILE A 26 3.48 13.84 0.34
C ILE A 26 4.76 13.24 0.92
N LEU A 27 5.54 14.02 1.68
CA LEU A 27 6.78 13.54 2.30
C LEU A 27 6.54 12.39 3.28
N TYR A 28 5.50 12.49 4.10
CA TYR A 28 5.13 11.43 5.04
C TYR A 28 4.83 10.11 4.32
N PHE A 29 4.00 10.13 3.27
CA PHE A 29 3.67 8.94 2.51
C PHE A 29 4.84 8.44 1.65
N ALA A 30 5.70 9.32 1.14
CA ALA A 30 6.91 8.93 0.43
C ALA A 30 7.90 8.20 1.35
N VAL A 31 8.12 8.71 2.57
CA VAL A 31 8.97 8.06 3.56
C VAL A 31 8.37 6.72 4.00
N ALA A 32 7.08 6.67 4.30
CA ALA A 32 6.39 5.44 4.67
C ALA A 32 6.48 4.39 3.55
N GLY A 33 6.25 4.78 2.29
CA GLY A 33 6.42 3.92 1.13
C GLY A 33 7.85 3.43 0.95
N GLY A 34 8.84 4.30 1.18
CA GLY A 34 10.26 3.94 1.13
C GLY A 34 10.65 2.91 2.20
N LEU A 35 10.15 3.06 3.43
CA LEU A 35 10.36 2.08 4.49
C LEU A 35 9.72 0.73 4.16
N CYS A 36 8.48 0.74 3.64
CA CYS A 36 7.81 -0.49 3.20
C CYS A 36 8.56 -1.16 2.04
N ALA A 37 9.08 -0.39 1.07
CA ALA A 37 9.89 -0.91 -0.03
C ALA A 37 11.20 -1.53 0.48
N TYR A 38 11.83 -0.92 1.47
CA TYR A 38 13.03 -1.45 2.11
C TYR A 38 12.76 -2.75 2.87
N GLU A 39 11.69 -2.82 3.66
CA GLU A 39 11.29 -4.06 4.35
C GLU A 39 10.92 -5.17 3.36
N TYR A 40 10.22 -4.82 2.29
CA TYR A 40 9.93 -5.74 1.20
C TYR A 40 11.22 -6.32 0.61
N SER A 41 12.19 -5.46 0.27
CA SER A 41 13.50 -5.87 -0.25
C SER A 41 14.21 -6.85 0.70
N LYS A 42 14.24 -6.57 2.00
CA LYS A 42 14.82 -7.48 3.00
C LYS A 42 14.10 -8.84 3.09
N ASN A 43 12.79 -8.85 2.91
CA ASN A 43 12.04 -10.10 2.92
C ASN A 43 12.31 -10.93 1.66
N VAL A 44 12.49 -10.29 0.51
CA VAL A 44 12.90 -10.95 -0.74
C VAL A 44 14.31 -11.55 -0.62
N GLU A 45 15.24 -10.88 0.05
CA GLU A 45 16.58 -11.42 0.32
C GLU A 45 16.55 -12.74 1.09
N LYS A 46 15.60 -12.91 2.02
CA LYS A 46 15.40 -14.17 2.75
C LYS A 46 14.97 -15.33 1.85
N LEU A 47 14.43 -15.04 0.66
CA LEU A 47 14.06 -16.03 -0.36
C LEU A 47 15.21 -16.32 -1.35
N ASN A 48 16.45 -15.92 -1.01
CA ASN A 48 17.63 -16.02 -1.87
C ASN A 48 17.48 -15.29 -3.22
N ALA A 49 16.61 -14.28 -3.30
CA ALA A 49 16.46 -13.41 -4.44
C ALA A 49 16.87 -11.97 -4.07
N ARG A 50 17.38 -11.21 -5.04
CA ARG A 50 17.74 -9.81 -4.83
C ARG A 50 16.88 -8.93 -5.72
N CYS A 51 16.11 -8.03 -5.12
CA CYS A 51 15.38 -7.00 -5.85
C CYS A 51 16.19 -5.69 -5.93
N THR A 52 15.86 -4.88 -6.91
CA THR A 52 16.54 -3.62 -7.18
C THR A 52 15.87 -2.49 -6.42
N LEU A 53 16.22 -2.32 -5.14
CA LEU A 53 15.60 -1.32 -4.24
C LEU A 53 15.67 0.11 -4.79
N TRP A 54 16.78 0.51 -5.44
CA TRP A 54 16.93 1.87 -5.96
C TRP A 54 15.87 2.23 -7.00
N VAL A 55 15.41 1.28 -7.84
CA VAL A 55 14.33 1.52 -8.82
C VAL A 55 13.02 1.82 -8.09
N MET A 56 12.72 1.10 -7.02
CA MET A 56 11.52 1.33 -6.21
C MET A 56 11.55 2.71 -5.55
N ILE A 57 12.72 3.12 -5.03
CA ILE A 57 12.90 4.44 -4.41
C ILE A 57 12.79 5.56 -5.46
N VAL A 58 13.41 5.41 -6.62
CA VAL A 58 13.32 6.37 -7.73
C VAL A 58 11.86 6.51 -8.19
N TYR A 59 11.15 5.40 -8.29
CA TYR A 59 9.73 5.41 -8.65
C TYR A 59 8.88 6.18 -7.61
N LEU A 60 9.07 5.92 -6.32
CA LEU A 60 8.38 6.66 -5.25
C LEU A 60 8.71 8.15 -5.26
N ALA A 61 9.98 8.52 -5.47
CA ALA A 61 10.39 9.91 -5.57
C ALA A 61 9.75 10.62 -6.79
N ALA A 62 9.69 9.92 -7.93
CA ALA A 62 9.01 10.44 -9.11
C ALA A 62 7.49 10.62 -8.88
N GLN A 63 6.84 9.68 -8.22
CA GLN A 63 5.43 9.80 -7.83
C GLN A 63 5.19 11.00 -6.90
N ALA A 64 6.07 11.22 -5.92
CA ALA A 64 5.99 12.36 -5.02
C ALA A 64 6.14 13.71 -5.79
N ALA A 65 7.09 13.78 -6.74
CA ALA A 65 7.27 14.95 -7.59
C ALA A 65 6.05 15.21 -8.49
N LEU A 66 5.52 14.17 -9.14
CA LEU A 66 4.32 14.29 -9.98
C LEU A 66 3.09 14.75 -9.16
N ALA A 67 2.93 14.24 -7.94
CA ALA A 67 1.86 14.67 -7.04
C ALA A 67 2.03 16.14 -6.62
N TYR A 68 3.26 16.55 -6.28
CA TYR A 68 3.55 17.94 -5.91
C TYR A 68 3.25 18.94 -7.04
N PHE A 69 3.60 18.59 -8.28
CA PHE A 69 3.36 19.43 -9.46
C PHE A 69 1.96 19.30 -10.05
N HIS A 70 1.06 18.55 -9.42
CA HIS A 70 -0.31 18.28 -9.89
C HIS A 70 -0.37 17.79 -11.35
N MET A 71 0.56 16.94 -11.73
CA MET A 71 0.67 16.44 -13.09
C MET A 71 -0.48 15.49 -13.46
N GLY A 72 -0.86 15.50 -14.75
CA GLY A 72 -1.95 14.67 -15.25
C GLY A 72 -1.65 13.16 -15.17
N LEU A 73 -2.71 12.36 -15.13
CA LEU A 73 -2.66 10.88 -15.02
C LEU A 73 -1.74 10.24 -16.07
N PHE A 74 -1.67 10.81 -17.26
CA PHE A 74 -0.80 10.32 -18.35
C PHE A 74 0.67 10.22 -17.92
N LEU A 75 1.21 11.23 -17.21
CA LEU A 75 2.60 11.22 -16.73
C LEU A 75 2.86 10.16 -15.67
N TYR A 76 1.87 9.84 -14.83
CA TYR A 76 1.98 8.72 -13.88
C TYR A 76 2.11 7.37 -14.59
N VAL A 77 1.31 7.16 -15.64
CA VAL A 77 1.40 5.94 -16.47
C VAL A 77 2.75 5.86 -17.18
N VAL A 78 3.22 6.94 -17.78
CA VAL A 78 4.53 6.99 -18.44
C VAL A 78 5.66 6.70 -17.45
N CYS A 79 5.62 7.32 -16.26
CA CYS A 79 6.58 7.09 -15.19
C CYS A 79 6.57 5.62 -14.75
N PHE A 80 5.39 5.03 -14.55
CA PHE A 80 5.26 3.62 -14.19
C PHE A 80 5.87 2.70 -15.24
N VAL A 81 5.53 2.89 -16.53
CA VAL A 81 6.06 2.09 -17.64
C VAL A 81 7.58 2.24 -17.72
N PHE A 82 8.10 3.46 -17.62
CA PHE A 82 9.54 3.71 -17.64
C PHE A 82 10.28 2.99 -16.51
N CYS A 83 9.77 3.09 -15.28
CA CYS A 83 10.37 2.39 -14.14
C CYS A 83 10.21 0.86 -14.22
N LEU A 84 9.12 0.38 -14.84
CA LEU A 84 8.96 -1.04 -15.15
C LEU A 84 10.08 -1.54 -16.09
N TYR A 85 10.37 -0.79 -17.16
CA TYR A 85 11.49 -1.10 -18.04
C TYR A 85 12.83 -1.09 -17.29
N LEU A 86 13.07 -0.09 -16.44
CA LEU A 86 14.29 -0.04 -15.62
C LEU A 86 14.40 -1.26 -14.69
N ALA A 87 13.30 -1.70 -14.10
CA ALA A 87 13.29 -2.87 -13.21
C ALA A 87 13.65 -4.16 -13.98
N LEU A 88 13.05 -4.37 -15.16
CA LEU A 88 13.35 -5.52 -16.00
C LEU A 88 14.78 -5.46 -16.58
N PHE A 89 15.20 -4.28 -17.04
CA PHE A 89 16.52 -4.08 -17.61
C PHE A 89 17.65 -4.22 -16.57
N SER A 90 17.37 -3.85 -15.31
CA SER A 90 18.32 -4.08 -14.21
C SER A 90 18.63 -5.56 -13.97
N GLY A 91 17.66 -6.45 -14.23
CA GLY A 91 17.87 -7.90 -14.17
C GLY A 91 18.78 -8.42 -15.28
N ILE A 92 18.88 -7.71 -16.42
CA ILE A 92 19.75 -8.07 -17.54
C ILE A 92 21.17 -7.53 -17.32
N LEU A 93 21.28 -6.28 -16.87
CA LEU A 93 22.57 -5.59 -16.71
C LEU A 93 23.34 -6.00 -15.46
N HIS A 94 22.67 -6.29 -14.37
CA HIS A 94 23.32 -6.66 -13.12
C HIS A 94 23.45 -8.18 -12.98
N THR A 95 24.66 -8.69 -13.07
CA THR A 95 25.00 -10.11 -12.83
C THR A 95 24.59 -10.61 -11.44
N LYS A 96 24.30 -9.70 -10.50
CA LYS A 96 23.88 -10.04 -9.13
C LYS A 96 22.35 -10.12 -8.96
N VAL A 97 21.57 -9.65 -9.94
CA VAL A 97 20.10 -9.68 -9.92
C VAL A 97 19.64 -10.74 -10.92
N SER A 98 19.06 -11.82 -10.41
CA SER A 98 18.49 -12.88 -11.26
C SER A 98 17.19 -12.37 -11.93
N GLY A 99 16.75 -13.06 -13.00
CA GLY A 99 15.43 -12.76 -13.61
C GLY A 99 14.28 -12.83 -12.60
N VAL A 100 14.37 -13.73 -11.62
CA VAL A 100 13.43 -13.80 -10.49
C VAL A 100 13.51 -12.55 -9.61
N GLY A 101 14.72 -12.01 -9.39
CA GLY A 101 14.91 -10.75 -8.67
C GLY A 101 14.27 -9.54 -9.38
N ALA A 102 14.33 -9.50 -10.71
CA ALA A 102 13.66 -8.49 -11.50
C ALA A 102 12.13 -8.57 -11.35
N LEU A 103 11.56 -9.79 -11.37
CA LEU A 103 10.13 -10.00 -11.11
C LEU A 103 9.72 -9.55 -9.71
N TYR A 104 10.54 -9.83 -8.68
CA TYR A 104 10.30 -9.31 -7.34
C TYR A 104 10.40 -7.78 -7.28
N THR A 105 11.26 -7.16 -8.07
CA THR A 105 11.32 -5.68 -8.17
C THR A 105 10.03 -5.13 -8.75
N VAL A 106 9.51 -5.73 -9.83
CA VAL A 106 8.21 -5.36 -10.43
C VAL A 106 7.07 -5.56 -9.43
N ALA A 107 7.05 -6.68 -8.71
CA ALA A 107 6.05 -6.93 -7.68
C ALA A 107 6.12 -5.88 -6.54
N GLY A 108 7.32 -5.50 -6.10
CA GLY A 108 7.53 -4.44 -5.11
C GLY A 108 7.17 -3.04 -5.62
N MET A 109 7.30 -2.76 -6.92
CA MET A 109 6.79 -1.53 -7.51
C MET A 109 5.26 -1.47 -7.44
N ASN A 110 4.57 -2.58 -7.73
CA ASN A 110 3.12 -2.64 -7.61
C ASN A 110 2.65 -2.61 -6.14
N TYR A 111 3.35 -3.33 -5.28
CA TYR A 111 3.09 -3.39 -3.85
C TYR A 111 4.42 -3.34 -3.08
N PRO A 112 4.75 -2.25 -2.39
CA PRO A 112 3.89 -1.16 -1.88
C PRO A 112 3.87 0.13 -2.71
N CYS A 113 4.77 0.33 -3.70
CA CYS A 113 5.06 1.67 -4.23
C CYS A 113 3.86 2.33 -4.93
N VAL A 114 3.10 1.61 -5.77
CA VAL A 114 1.90 2.16 -6.44
C VAL A 114 0.84 2.57 -5.42
N LEU A 115 0.64 1.79 -4.35
CA LEU A 115 -0.35 2.11 -3.32
C LEU A 115 -0.03 3.43 -2.61
N PHE A 116 1.23 3.62 -2.21
CA PHE A 116 1.66 4.90 -1.62
C PHE A 116 1.62 6.04 -2.63
N GLY A 117 1.91 5.78 -3.92
CA GLY A 117 1.76 6.75 -5.00
C GLY A 117 0.31 7.24 -5.13
N ILE A 118 -0.66 6.34 -5.13
CA ILE A 118 -2.09 6.68 -5.17
C ILE A 118 -2.47 7.53 -3.95
N ILE A 119 -2.02 7.18 -2.75
CA ILE A 119 -2.28 7.96 -1.55
C ILE A 119 -1.69 9.37 -1.66
N MET A 120 -0.48 9.52 -2.22
CA MET A 120 0.13 10.83 -2.46
C MET A 120 -0.71 11.68 -3.41
N VAL A 121 -1.22 11.10 -4.50
CA VAL A 121 -2.13 11.79 -5.45
C VAL A 121 -3.42 12.22 -4.76
N ILE A 122 -4.05 11.32 -4.01
CA ILE A 122 -5.26 11.64 -3.25
C ILE A 122 -4.99 12.76 -2.25
N SER A 123 -3.83 12.76 -1.59
CA SER A 123 -3.48 13.72 -0.54
C SER A 123 -3.38 15.17 -1.03
N VAL A 124 -3.23 15.43 -2.32
CA VAL A 124 -3.20 16.78 -2.90
C VAL A 124 -4.54 17.21 -3.48
N SER A 125 -5.55 16.36 -3.53
CA SER A 125 -6.90 16.69 -3.98
C SER A 125 -7.64 17.55 -2.94
N GLU A 126 -8.65 18.31 -3.36
CA GLU A 126 -9.47 19.15 -2.47
C GLU A 126 -10.26 18.32 -1.44
N ILE A 127 -10.67 17.12 -1.83
CA ILE A 127 -11.43 16.17 -1.00
C ILE A 127 -10.56 15.11 -0.32
N TRP A 128 -9.25 15.37 -0.18
CA TRP A 128 -8.28 14.40 0.32
C TRP A 128 -8.66 13.76 1.66
N TRP A 129 -9.13 14.56 2.61
CA TRP A 129 -9.44 14.08 3.96
C TRP A 129 -10.67 13.17 3.98
N GLN A 130 -11.71 13.50 3.19
CA GLN A 130 -12.92 12.67 3.06
C GLN A 130 -12.57 11.33 2.42
N THR A 131 -11.77 11.34 1.35
CA THR A 131 -11.35 10.11 0.64
C THR A 131 -10.50 9.22 1.53
N LEU A 132 -9.50 9.77 2.23
CA LEU A 132 -8.67 8.99 3.16
C LEU A 132 -9.47 8.46 4.34
N LEU A 133 -10.34 9.29 4.93
CA LEU A 133 -11.21 8.87 6.04
C LEU A 133 -12.15 7.75 5.61
N THR A 134 -12.78 7.87 4.45
CA THR A 134 -13.68 6.84 3.91
C THR A 134 -12.93 5.54 3.66
N ALA A 135 -11.73 5.59 3.08
CA ALA A 135 -10.89 4.41 2.86
C ALA A 135 -10.50 3.73 4.18
N CYS A 136 -10.07 4.50 5.19
CA CYS A 136 -9.75 3.98 6.52
C CYS A 136 -10.97 3.34 7.21
N LEU A 137 -12.12 4.03 7.19
CA LEU A 137 -13.34 3.50 7.79
C LEU A 137 -13.80 2.22 7.09
N ALA A 138 -13.78 2.18 5.75
CA ALA A 138 -14.12 0.99 4.99
C ALA A 138 -13.22 -0.20 5.36
N THR A 139 -11.91 0.03 5.46
CA THR A 139 -10.94 -1.00 5.85
C THR A 139 -11.20 -1.49 7.26
N TRP A 140 -11.37 -0.58 8.24
CA TRP A 140 -11.60 -0.95 9.64
C TRP A 140 -12.92 -1.69 9.84
N ILE A 141 -13.98 -1.28 9.14
CA ILE A 141 -15.28 -1.99 9.17
C ILE A 141 -15.11 -3.39 8.59
N CYS A 142 -14.41 -3.52 7.45
CA CYS A 142 -14.15 -4.80 6.80
C CYS A 142 -13.35 -5.73 7.72
N ASP A 143 -12.26 -5.26 8.32
CA ASP A 143 -11.42 -6.04 9.22
C ASP A 143 -12.18 -6.46 10.48
N SER A 144 -12.93 -5.54 11.07
CA SER A 144 -13.75 -5.82 12.24
C SER A 144 -14.84 -6.85 11.93
N ALA A 145 -15.56 -6.68 10.83
CA ALA A 145 -16.59 -7.60 10.38
C ALA A 145 -16.01 -8.98 10.05
N ALA A 146 -14.83 -9.04 9.42
CA ALA A 146 -14.12 -10.29 9.15
C ALA A 146 -13.71 -10.98 10.45
N LEU A 147 -13.20 -10.24 11.43
CA LEU A 147 -12.82 -10.78 12.74
C LEU A 147 -14.03 -11.33 13.51
N PHE A 148 -15.07 -10.52 13.70
CA PHE A 148 -16.26 -10.92 14.45
C PHE A 148 -17.05 -12.02 13.73
N GLY A 149 -17.18 -11.92 12.39
CA GLY A 149 -17.82 -12.94 11.57
C GLY A 149 -17.05 -14.26 11.62
N GLY A 150 -15.70 -14.19 11.57
CA GLY A 150 -14.83 -15.37 11.71
C GLY A 150 -14.96 -16.04 13.07
N MET A 151 -15.02 -15.27 14.17
CA MET A 151 -15.22 -15.82 15.52
C MET A 151 -16.58 -16.48 15.68
N ARG A 152 -17.64 -15.89 15.12
CA ARG A 152 -19.03 -16.38 15.33
C ARG A 152 -19.42 -17.50 14.39
N PHE A 153 -18.98 -17.44 13.12
CA PHE A 153 -19.41 -18.35 12.06
C PHE A 153 -18.31 -19.23 11.49
N GLY A 154 -17.05 -18.95 11.79
CA GLY A 154 -15.90 -19.68 11.24
C GLY A 154 -15.74 -21.06 11.91
N ARG A 155 -16.27 -22.12 11.28
CA ARG A 155 -16.14 -23.50 11.74
C ARG A 155 -15.14 -24.33 10.94
N HIS A 156 -14.84 -23.94 9.71
CA HIS A 156 -13.97 -24.68 8.80
C HIS A 156 -12.76 -23.84 8.39
N LYS A 157 -11.60 -24.48 8.26
CA LYS A 157 -10.36 -23.87 7.74
C LYS A 157 -10.37 -23.94 6.20
N LEU A 158 -10.27 -22.80 5.52
CA LEU A 158 -10.14 -22.75 4.05
C LEU A 158 -8.78 -23.25 3.57
N ALA A 159 -7.72 -22.93 4.29
CA ALA A 159 -6.37 -23.29 3.94
C ALA A 159 -5.63 -23.78 5.21
N PRO A 160 -5.79 -25.04 5.61
CA PRO A 160 -5.20 -25.58 6.86
C PRO A 160 -3.67 -25.56 6.85
N ALA A 161 -3.05 -25.57 5.66
CA ALA A 161 -1.60 -25.51 5.50
C ALA A 161 -1.03 -24.09 5.70
N VAL A 162 -1.84 -23.04 5.52
CA VAL A 162 -1.38 -21.62 5.55
C VAL A 162 -1.91 -20.89 6.78
N SER A 163 -3.10 -21.23 7.27
CA SER A 163 -3.75 -20.55 8.39
C SER A 163 -4.14 -21.50 9.50
N SER A 164 -3.73 -21.17 10.72
CA SER A 164 -4.17 -21.88 11.93
C SER A 164 -5.62 -21.57 12.34
N ARG A 165 -6.27 -20.57 11.72
CA ARG A 165 -7.62 -20.10 12.07
C ARG A 165 -8.65 -20.51 11.01
N PRO A 166 -9.90 -20.83 11.39
CA PRO A 166 -10.98 -21.09 10.46
C PRO A 166 -11.40 -19.79 9.75
N PHE A 167 -11.15 -19.72 8.44
CA PHE A 167 -11.32 -18.50 7.64
C PHE A 167 -12.54 -18.55 6.71
N SER A 168 -13.11 -19.72 6.47
CA SER A 168 -14.11 -19.96 5.40
C SER A 168 -15.38 -19.10 5.49
N ARG A 169 -15.76 -18.65 6.68
CA ARG A 169 -16.94 -17.79 6.87
C ARG A 169 -16.61 -16.34 7.22
N ALA A 170 -15.36 -16.03 7.56
CA ALA A 170 -14.94 -14.68 7.89
C ALA A 170 -14.89 -13.75 6.66
N PHE A 171 -14.64 -14.32 5.48
CA PHE A 171 -14.57 -13.55 4.24
C PHE A 171 -15.94 -13.04 3.78
N LEU A 172 -16.99 -13.83 3.91
CA LEU A 172 -18.34 -13.45 3.46
C LEU A 172 -18.92 -12.23 4.21
N PRO A 173 -18.88 -12.16 5.55
CA PRO A 173 -19.33 -10.97 6.27
C PRO A 173 -18.49 -9.73 5.99
N GLY A 174 -17.16 -9.88 5.89
CA GLY A 174 -16.27 -8.77 5.57
C GLY A 174 -16.47 -8.25 4.15
N GLY A 175 -16.61 -9.14 3.17
CA GLY A 175 -16.93 -8.78 1.78
C GLY A 175 -18.29 -8.10 1.63
N SER A 176 -19.29 -8.59 2.35
CA SER A 176 -20.64 -8.00 2.31
C SER A 176 -20.73 -6.66 3.06
N SER A 177 -19.94 -6.46 4.12
CA SER A 177 -19.94 -5.20 4.86
C SER A 177 -19.10 -4.10 4.21
N ALA A 178 -18.15 -4.43 3.34
CA ALA A 178 -17.46 -3.45 2.49
C ALA A 178 -18.37 -2.93 1.36
N CYS A 179 -19.40 -3.70 0.98
CA CYS A 179 -20.36 -3.33 -0.07
C CYS A 179 -21.13 -2.02 0.20
N PRO A 180 -21.57 -1.68 1.42
CA PRO A 180 -22.27 -0.41 1.67
C PRO A 180 -21.36 0.84 1.60
N ALA A 181 -20.04 0.71 1.63
CA ALA A 181 -19.15 1.85 1.44
C ALA A 181 -18.95 2.22 -0.05
N VAL A 182 -19.17 1.28 -0.96
CA VAL A 182 -19.04 1.49 -2.41
C VAL A 182 -20.07 2.47 -2.96
N PRO A 183 -21.38 2.43 -2.60
CA PRO A 183 -22.35 3.43 -3.09
C PRO A 183 -22.05 4.84 -2.56
N PHE A 184 -21.42 4.98 -1.40
CA PHE A 184 -21.02 6.28 -0.86
C PHE A 184 -19.87 6.91 -1.67
N LEU A 185 -18.94 6.10 -2.16
CA LEU A 185 -17.87 6.53 -3.07
C LEU A 185 -18.41 6.91 -4.45
N CYS A 186 -19.38 6.17 -4.98
CA CYS A 186 -20.01 6.47 -6.25
C CYS A 186 -20.90 7.74 -6.20
N ALA A 187 -21.55 8.02 -5.08
CA ALA A 187 -22.36 9.23 -4.92
C ALA A 187 -21.54 10.52 -4.81
N TYR A 188 -20.25 10.42 -4.49
CA TYR A 188 -19.32 11.56 -4.42
C TYR A 188 -18.53 11.80 -5.71
N ALA A 189 -18.55 10.84 -6.65
CA ALA A 189 -17.85 10.92 -7.94
C ALA A 189 -18.76 11.40 -9.09
N SER A 190 -20.03 11.60 -8.84
CA SER A 190 -21.02 12.24 -9.73
C SER A 190 -21.27 13.70 -9.35
#